data_3ff7d64892b8a85c5673aa1c897f4331
#
_entry.id   3ff7d64892b8a85c5673aa1c897f4331
#
_cell.length_a   1.000
_cell.length_b   1.000
_cell.length_c   1.000
_cell.angle_alpha   90.00
_cell.angle_beta   90.00
_cell.angle_gamma   90.00
#
_symmetry.space_group_name_H-M   'P 1'
#
loop_
_entity.id
_entity.type
_entity.pdbx_description
1 polymer ?
#
loop_
_entity_poly.entity_id
_entity_poly.type
_entity_poly.pdbx_seq_one_letter_code
_entity_poly.pdbx_strand_id
1 'polypeptide(L)'
;GCIGVLLAQRKRTLWGSAVLLLGFGPVGQAVGTRLAALGAHVTVAARRPAQRAQAESLGMQGAELARLARLAPAFDTVVNTIPAQVLTAPVLARLRPGSLIVDLASRPGGTDFDAAARCGHKAIHALSLPAACAPETAGEIVARTVREMLREREGAR
;
A
#
# COMPACT_ATOMS: atom_id res chain seq x y z
N GLY A 1 -5.36 -8.46 -5.63
CA GLY A 1 -6.33 -7.41 -5.33
C GLY A 1 -5.80 -6.02 -5.63
N CYS A 2 -4.82 -5.49 -4.86
CA CYS A 2 -4.34 -4.10 -5.02
C CYS A 2 -3.94 -3.75 -6.47
N ILE A 3 -3.17 -4.61 -7.14
CA ILE A 3 -2.78 -4.40 -8.54
C ILE A 3 -4.01 -4.30 -9.45
N GLY A 4 -4.99 -5.18 -9.25
CA GLY A 4 -6.25 -5.14 -10.01
C GLY A 4 -7.01 -3.82 -9.80
N VAL A 5 -7.08 -3.33 -8.55
CA VAL A 5 -7.68 -2.01 -8.24
C VAL A 5 -6.93 -0.90 -8.97
N LEU A 6 -5.60 -0.88 -8.90
CA LEU A 6 -4.80 0.13 -9.61
C LEU A 6 -5.04 0.11 -11.11
N LEU A 7 -5.01 -1.07 -11.74
CA LEU A 7 -5.22 -1.20 -13.19
C LEU A 7 -6.64 -0.80 -13.62
N ALA A 8 -7.66 -1.16 -12.83
CA ALA A 8 -9.05 -0.78 -13.11
C ALA A 8 -9.32 0.73 -12.99
N GLN A 9 -8.53 1.45 -12.19
CA GLN A 9 -8.74 2.87 -11.91
C GLN A 9 -7.82 3.80 -12.70
N ARG A 10 -6.79 3.26 -13.34
CA ARG A 10 -5.82 4.05 -14.14
C ARG A 10 -6.12 3.93 -15.63
N LYS A 11 -5.88 5.03 -16.34
CA LYS A 11 -5.89 5.05 -17.82
C LYS A 11 -4.51 4.76 -18.43
N ARG A 12 -3.49 4.50 -17.58
CA ARG A 12 -2.10 4.28 -17.97
C ARG A 12 -1.58 2.99 -17.37
N THR A 13 -0.62 2.37 -18.04
CA THR A 13 0.11 1.20 -17.52
C THR A 13 0.84 1.53 -16.21
N LEU A 14 1.18 0.50 -15.44
CA LEU A 14 2.05 0.62 -14.25
C LEU A 14 3.53 0.77 -14.65
N TRP A 15 3.93 0.27 -15.80
CA TRP A 15 5.29 0.40 -16.30
C TRP A 15 5.70 1.87 -16.42
N GLY A 16 6.86 2.23 -15.85
CA GLY A 16 7.36 3.61 -15.82
C GLY A 16 6.59 4.57 -14.88
N SER A 17 5.55 4.08 -14.17
CA SER A 17 4.77 4.93 -13.26
C SER A 17 5.53 5.17 -11.97
N ALA A 18 5.50 6.41 -11.46
CA ALA A 18 6.00 6.75 -10.13
C ALA A 18 4.93 6.44 -9.08
N VAL A 19 5.19 5.44 -8.23
CA VAL A 19 4.27 5.01 -7.17
C VAL A 19 4.87 5.29 -5.80
N LEU A 20 4.14 5.97 -4.94
CA LEU A 20 4.48 6.17 -3.53
C LEU A 20 3.79 5.10 -2.69
N LEU A 21 4.57 4.24 -2.05
CA LEU A 21 4.09 3.21 -1.15
C LEU A 21 4.36 3.62 0.30
N LEU A 22 3.31 3.76 1.10
CA LEU A 22 3.39 4.13 2.51
C LEU A 22 3.35 2.88 3.39
N GLY A 23 4.45 2.67 4.13
CA GLY A 23 4.66 1.49 4.96
C GLY A 23 5.28 0.32 4.20
N PHE A 24 6.12 -0.46 4.92
CA PHE A 24 6.82 -1.64 4.36
C PHE A 24 6.75 -2.83 5.32
N GLY A 25 5.56 -3.06 5.87
CA GLY A 25 5.18 -4.30 6.55
C GLY A 25 4.87 -5.42 5.55
N PRO A 26 4.34 -6.57 5.99
CA PRO A 26 4.07 -7.72 5.09
C PRO A 26 3.24 -7.35 3.85
N VAL A 27 2.17 -6.56 4.01
CA VAL A 27 1.34 -6.11 2.89
C VAL A 27 2.11 -5.15 1.98
N GLY A 28 2.85 -4.20 2.54
CA GLY A 28 3.66 -3.25 1.78
C GLY A 28 4.73 -3.96 0.95
N GLN A 29 5.43 -4.94 1.52
CA GLN A 29 6.41 -5.77 0.81
C GLN A 29 5.76 -6.54 -0.35
N ALA A 30 4.65 -7.21 -0.08
CA ALA A 30 3.94 -7.99 -1.10
C ALA A 30 3.44 -7.11 -2.26
N VAL A 31 3.00 -5.89 -2.00
CA VAL A 31 2.53 -4.96 -3.04
C VAL A 31 3.71 -4.30 -3.75
N GLY A 32 4.69 -3.80 -3.01
CA GLY A 32 5.85 -3.09 -3.56
C GLY A 32 6.66 -3.93 -4.53
N THR A 33 6.99 -5.18 -4.16
CA THR A 33 7.72 -6.10 -5.03
C THR A 33 6.98 -6.40 -6.34
N ARG A 34 5.66 -6.54 -6.29
CA ARG A 34 4.85 -6.78 -7.48
C ARG A 34 4.73 -5.54 -8.37
N LEU A 35 4.63 -4.36 -7.77
CA LEU A 35 4.64 -3.09 -8.52
C LEU A 35 5.98 -2.89 -9.23
N ALA A 36 7.10 -3.14 -8.53
CA ALA A 36 8.44 -3.07 -9.12
C ALA A 36 8.60 -4.09 -10.26
N ALA A 37 8.13 -5.33 -10.07
CA ALA A 37 8.16 -6.37 -11.12
C ALA A 37 7.32 -6.00 -12.36
N LEU A 38 6.29 -5.16 -12.20
CA LEU A 38 5.50 -4.61 -13.32
C LEU A 38 6.15 -3.34 -13.92
N GLY A 39 7.39 -3.04 -13.54
CA GLY A 39 8.15 -1.91 -14.07
C GLY A 39 7.79 -0.54 -13.51
N ALA A 40 7.08 -0.48 -12.37
CA ALA A 40 6.83 0.78 -11.69
C ALA A 40 8.07 1.26 -10.91
N HIS A 41 8.30 2.57 -10.89
CA HIS A 41 9.29 3.21 -10.02
C HIS A 41 8.67 3.41 -8.64
N VAL A 42 8.95 2.47 -7.72
CA VAL A 42 8.35 2.46 -6.38
C VAL A 42 9.25 3.21 -5.41
N THR A 43 8.70 4.22 -4.74
CA THR A 43 9.32 4.86 -3.57
C THR A 43 8.57 4.44 -2.32
N VAL A 44 9.27 3.81 -1.39
CA VAL A 44 8.72 3.33 -0.10
C VAL A 44 9.01 4.36 0.97
N ALA A 45 7.96 5.00 1.48
CA ALA A 45 8.08 5.88 2.64
C ALA A 45 7.79 5.10 3.94
N ALA A 46 8.82 4.92 4.77
CA ALA A 46 8.73 4.16 6.02
C ALA A 46 9.46 4.85 7.18
N ARG A 47 8.96 4.60 8.42
CA ARG A 47 9.57 5.16 9.63
C ARG A 47 10.91 4.51 9.97
N ARG A 48 10.95 3.16 9.89
CA ARG A 48 12.09 2.36 10.33
C ARG A 48 13.19 2.34 9.27
N PRO A 49 14.47 2.67 9.60
CA PRO A 49 15.58 2.56 8.66
C PRO A 49 15.70 1.18 8.03
N ALA A 50 15.51 0.11 8.81
CA ALA A 50 15.57 -1.27 8.31
C ALA A 50 14.55 -1.55 7.19
N GLN A 51 13.33 -0.99 7.28
CA GLN A 51 12.32 -1.13 6.23
C GLN A 51 12.74 -0.42 4.93
N ARG A 52 13.39 0.74 5.04
CA ARG A 52 13.90 1.49 3.88
C ARG A 52 15.04 0.74 3.22
N ALA A 53 16.02 0.27 4.01
CA ALA A 53 17.13 -0.56 3.51
C ALA A 53 16.62 -1.85 2.83
N GLN A 54 15.60 -2.50 3.42
CA GLN A 54 14.97 -3.66 2.81
C GLN A 54 14.30 -3.32 1.47
N ALA A 55 13.62 -2.18 1.37
CA ALA A 55 13.04 -1.72 0.10
C ALA A 55 14.13 -1.50 -0.96
N GLU A 56 15.24 -0.87 -0.57
CA GLU A 56 16.39 -0.63 -1.45
C GLU A 56 17.04 -1.93 -1.93
N SER A 57 17.20 -2.93 -1.06
CA SER A 57 17.73 -4.26 -1.44
C SER A 57 16.85 -4.99 -2.45
N LEU A 58 15.57 -4.59 -2.56
CA LEU A 58 14.61 -5.13 -3.53
C LEU A 58 14.43 -4.23 -4.77
N GLY A 59 15.34 -3.28 -5.00
CA GLY A 59 15.35 -2.40 -6.17
C GLY A 59 14.35 -1.24 -6.12
N MET A 60 13.77 -0.94 -4.97
CA MET A 60 12.89 0.21 -4.76
C MET A 60 13.66 1.37 -4.12
N GLN A 61 13.10 2.56 -4.09
CA GLN A 61 13.69 3.70 -3.38
C GLN A 61 13.17 3.76 -1.95
N GLY A 62 14.07 3.89 -0.96
CA GLY A 62 13.73 4.13 0.42
C GLY A 62 13.61 5.63 0.74
N ALA A 63 12.56 6.04 1.46
CA ALA A 63 12.37 7.41 1.91
C ALA A 63 11.86 7.47 3.36
N GLU A 64 12.18 8.55 4.05
CA GLU A 64 11.66 8.79 5.40
C GLU A 64 10.20 9.22 5.35
N LEU A 65 9.34 8.56 6.12
CA LEU A 65 7.93 8.91 6.22
C LEU A 65 7.72 10.36 6.69
N ALA A 66 8.62 10.88 7.54
CA ALA A 66 8.58 12.27 8.01
C ALA A 66 8.72 13.29 6.87
N ARG A 67 9.27 12.89 5.73
CA ARG A 67 9.42 13.74 4.54
C ARG A 67 8.25 13.63 3.57
N LEU A 68 7.15 12.97 3.95
CA LEU A 68 6.02 12.66 3.07
C LEU A 68 5.49 13.89 2.31
N ALA A 69 5.31 15.01 3.00
CA ALA A 69 4.85 16.25 2.37
C ALA A 69 5.81 16.81 1.30
N ARG A 70 7.12 16.52 1.41
CA ARG A 70 8.12 16.92 0.39
C ARG A 70 8.13 15.97 -0.80
N LEU A 71 7.83 14.70 -0.54
CA LEU A 71 7.79 13.66 -1.58
C LEU A 71 6.53 13.76 -2.44
N ALA A 72 5.41 14.09 -1.82
CA ALA A 72 4.08 14.07 -2.43
C ALA A 72 3.98 14.67 -3.84
N PRO A 73 4.60 15.83 -4.16
CA PRO A 73 4.49 16.43 -5.50
C PRO A 73 5.04 15.58 -6.65
N ALA A 74 5.88 14.59 -6.36
CA ALA A 74 6.47 13.72 -7.38
C ALA A 74 5.52 12.60 -7.85
N PHE A 75 4.41 12.35 -7.14
CA PHE A 75 3.57 11.18 -7.34
C PHE A 75 2.14 11.52 -7.74
N ASP A 76 1.58 10.70 -8.62
CA ASP A 76 0.17 10.67 -9.00
C ASP A 76 -0.55 9.40 -8.53
N THR A 77 0.20 8.50 -7.93
CA THR A 77 -0.33 7.22 -7.42
C THR A 77 0.27 6.93 -6.05
N VAL A 78 -0.61 6.73 -5.08
CA VAL A 78 -0.23 6.43 -3.69
C VAL A 78 -0.92 5.14 -3.26
N VAL A 79 -0.15 4.23 -2.65
CA VAL A 79 -0.68 3.04 -1.97
C VAL A 79 -0.35 3.15 -0.49
N ASN A 80 -1.37 3.18 0.36
CA ASN A 80 -1.18 3.23 1.80
C ASN A 80 -1.38 1.86 2.45
N THR A 81 -0.47 1.48 3.34
CA THR A 81 -0.58 0.27 4.17
C THR A 81 -0.46 0.56 5.67
N ILE A 82 -0.38 1.83 6.06
CA ILE A 82 -0.21 2.27 7.44
C ILE A 82 -1.59 2.52 8.07
N PRO A 83 -1.97 1.80 9.15
CA PRO A 83 -3.26 1.98 9.82
C PRO A 83 -3.26 3.18 10.79
N ALA A 84 -2.70 4.30 10.36
CA ALA A 84 -2.69 5.56 11.08
C ALA A 84 -2.78 6.68 10.07
N GLN A 85 -3.43 7.77 10.41
CA GLN A 85 -3.67 8.89 9.50
C GLN A 85 -2.36 9.59 9.10
N VAL A 86 -1.81 9.20 7.96
CA VAL A 86 -0.57 9.74 7.36
C VAL A 86 -0.84 10.61 6.15
N LEU A 87 -1.90 10.32 5.38
CA LEU A 87 -2.37 11.15 4.27
C LEU A 87 -3.36 12.19 4.79
N THR A 88 -2.82 13.20 5.46
CA THR A 88 -3.56 14.33 6.02
C THR A 88 -3.81 15.40 4.97
N ALA A 89 -4.75 16.33 5.22
CA ALA A 89 -5.06 17.42 4.29
C ALA A 89 -3.83 18.19 3.77
N PRO A 90 -2.83 18.58 4.60
CA PRO A 90 -1.61 19.22 4.11
C PRO A 90 -0.77 18.37 3.16
N VAL A 91 -0.75 17.03 3.36
CA VAL A 91 -0.03 16.12 2.47
C VAL A 91 -0.79 15.95 1.15
N LEU A 92 -2.10 15.74 1.25
CA LEU A 92 -2.99 15.56 0.11
C LEU A 92 -2.96 16.77 -0.84
N ALA A 93 -3.00 17.97 -0.29
CA ALA A 93 -2.90 19.21 -1.08
C ALA A 93 -1.60 19.35 -1.87
N ARG A 94 -0.57 18.54 -1.58
CA ARG A 94 0.72 18.55 -2.29
C ARG A 94 0.86 17.45 -3.34
N LEU A 95 -0.04 16.48 -3.38
CA LEU A 95 -0.06 15.48 -4.44
C LEU A 95 -0.38 16.12 -5.79
N ARG A 96 0.00 15.45 -6.86
CA ARG A 96 -0.39 15.90 -8.21
C ARG A 96 -1.92 15.91 -8.33
N PRO A 97 -2.50 16.91 -9.00
CA PRO A 97 -3.94 16.99 -9.21
C PRO A 97 -4.50 15.68 -9.83
N GLY A 98 -5.64 15.21 -9.32
CA GLY A 98 -6.26 13.98 -9.81
C GLY A 98 -5.54 12.70 -9.43
N SER A 99 -4.68 12.71 -8.41
CA SER A 99 -3.96 11.51 -7.94
C SER A 99 -4.90 10.40 -7.53
N LEU A 100 -4.46 9.17 -7.78
CA LEU A 100 -5.12 7.95 -7.30
C LEU A 100 -4.50 7.50 -5.98
N ILE A 101 -5.32 7.33 -4.97
CA ILE A 101 -4.94 6.83 -3.65
C ILE A 101 -5.66 5.52 -3.39
N VAL A 102 -4.93 4.45 -3.10
CA VAL A 102 -5.47 3.15 -2.69
C VAL A 102 -5.03 2.88 -1.27
N ASP A 103 -5.96 2.93 -0.34
CA ASP A 103 -5.71 2.66 1.07
C ASP A 103 -6.05 1.21 1.39
N LEU A 104 -5.03 0.44 1.76
CA LEU A 104 -5.11 -0.98 2.13
C LEU A 104 -5.15 -1.20 3.64
N ALA A 105 -4.99 -0.13 4.42
CA ALA A 105 -4.95 -0.22 5.86
C ALA A 105 -6.34 -0.57 6.44
N SER A 106 -6.34 -1.28 7.56
CA SER A 106 -7.56 -1.56 8.31
C SER A 106 -8.27 -0.27 8.73
N ARG A 107 -9.58 -0.34 8.95
CA ARG A 107 -10.35 0.82 9.42
C ARG A 107 -9.72 1.45 10.67
N PRO A 108 -9.71 2.76 10.78
CA PRO A 108 -10.33 3.77 9.90
C PRO A 108 -9.54 4.04 8.60
N GLY A 109 -8.39 3.44 8.38
CA GLY A 109 -7.47 3.72 7.28
C GLY A 109 -6.43 4.77 7.67
N GLY A 110 -5.58 5.13 6.72
CA GLY A 110 -4.54 6.14 6.91
C GLY A 110 -4.73 7.39 6.05
N THR A 111 -5.87 7.48 5.35
CA THR A 111 -6.22 8.56 4.43
C THR A 111 -7.36 9.40 4.98
N ASP A 112 -7.22 10.72 4.98
CA ASP A 112 -8.33 11.65 5.14
C ASP A 112 -9.12 11.68 3.82
N PHE A 113 -10.16 10.85 3.72
CA PHE A 113 -10.95 10.68 2.49
C PHE A 113 -11.71 11.94 2.11
N ASP A 114 -12.19 12.70 3.10
CA ASP A 114 -12.91 13.95 2.85
C ASP A 114 -11.96 15.02 2.32
N ALA A 115 -10.76 15.13 2.89
CA ALA A 115 -9.74 16.03 2.36
C ALA A 115 -9.27 15.60 0.97
N ALA A 116 -9.11 14.30 0.70
CA ALA A 116 -8.75 13.78 -0.61
C ALA A 116 -9.81 14.18 -1.66
N ALA A 117 -11.08 14.03 -1.35
CA ALA A 117 -12.18 14.46 -2.23
C ALA A 117 -12.16 15.97 -2.48
N ARG A 118 -11.98 16.79 -1.42
CA ARG A 118 -11.86 18.27 -1.58
C ARG A 118 -10.65 18.68 -2.43
N CYS A 119 -9.55 17.91 -2.39
CA CYS A 119 -8.37 18.14 -3.23
C CYS A 119 -8.53 17.59 -4.67
N GLY A 120 -9.68 16.99 -5.00
CA GLY A 120 -9.95 16.42 -6.33
C GLY A 120 -9.20 15.10 -6.59
N HIS A 121 -8.78 14.39 -5.55
CA HIS A 121 -8.15 13.08 -5.66
C HIS A 121 -9.17 11.95 -5.66
N LYS A 122 -8.84 10.86 -6.34
CA LYS A 122 -9.60 9.61 -6.26
C LYS A 122 -9.02 8.74 -5.16
N ALA A 123 -9.68 8.67 -4.01
CA ALA A 123 -9.26 7.85 -2.89
C ALA A 123 -10.20 6.64 -2.72
N ILE A 124 -9.61 5.44 -2.59
CA ILE A 124 -10.32 4.17 -2.45
C ILE A 124 -9.85 3.47 -1.19
N HIS A 125 -10.75 3.20 -0.25
CA HIS A 125 -10.48 2.32 0.88
C HIS A 125 -10.70 0.87 0.45
N ALA A 126 -9.63 0.20 0.06
CA ALA A 126 -9.68 -1.13 -0.53
C ALA A 126 -9.54 -2.22 0.56
N LEU A 127 -10.61 -2.42 1.30
CA LEU A 127 -10.69 -3.40 2.38
C LEU A 127 -10.92 -4.82 1.86
N SER A 128 -10.46 -5.81 2.63
CA SER A 128 -10.74 -7.24 2.42
C SER A 128 -10.43 -7.75 1.00
N LEU A 129 -9.44 -7.17 0.32
CA LEU A 129 -9.08 -7.52 -1.05
C LEU A 129 -8.82 -9.02 -1.28
N PRO A 130 -8.18 -9.80 -0.35
CA PRO A 130 -8.03 -11.23 -0.56
C PRO A 130 -9.37 -11.95 -0.72
N ALA A 131 -10.33 -11.68 0.15
CA ALA A 131 -11.67 -12.27 0.07
C ALA A 131 -12.47 -11.76 -1.14
N ALA A 132 -12.32 -10.50 -1.51
CA ALA A 132 -13.03 -9.92 -2.65
C ALA A 132 -12.49 -10.39 -4.01
N CYS A 133 -11.17 -10.65 -4.10
CA CYS A 133 -10.51 -10.95 -5.38
C CYS A 133 -10.20 -12.44 -5.58
N ALA A 134 -10.05 -13.22 -4.50
CA ALA A 134 -9.69 -14.64 -4.54
C ALA A 134 -10.22 -15.35 -3.29
N PRO A 135 -11.55 -15.46 -3.11
CA PRO A 135 -12.16 -15.97 -1.87
C PRO A 135 -11.75 -17.41 -1.54
N GLU A 136 -11.68 -18.28 -2.55
CA GLU A 136 -11.29 -19.69 -2.36
C GLU A 136 -9.87 -19.79 -1.81
N THR A 137 -8.90 -19.21 -2.52
CA THR A 137 -7.48 -19.22 -2.10
C THR A 137 -7.29 -18.53 -0.75
N ALA A 138 -7.99 -17.44 -0.48
CA ALA A 138 -7.93 -16.75 0.80
C ALA A 138 -8.46 -17.64 1.94
N GLY A 139 -9.57 -18.34 1.71
CA GLY A 139 -10.16 -19.29 2.65
C GLY A 139 -9.23 -20.46 2.92
N GLU A 140 -8.64 -21.07 1.91
CA GLU A 140 -7.68 -22.17 2.02
C GLU A 140 -6.45 -21.79 2.84
N ILE A 141 -5.86 -20.61 2.57
CA ILE A 141 -4.70 -20.11 3.32
C ILE A 141 -5.05 -19.93 4.80
N VAL A 142 -6.18 -19.29 5.10
CA VAL A 142 -6.62 -19.08 6.49
C VAL A 142 -6.85 -20.43 7.18
N ALA A 143 -7.57 -21.35 6.54
CA ALA A 143 -7.85 -22.67 7.11
C ALA A 143 -6.56 -23.47 7.39
N ARG A 144 -5.60 -23.44 6.47
CA ARG A 144 -4.28 -24.06 6.66
C ARG A 144 -3.54 -23.46 7.84
N THR A 145 -3.41 -22.14 7.87
CA THR A 145 -2.71 -21.43 8.95
C THR A 145 -3.32 -21.73 10.32
N VAL A 146 -4.65 -21.71 10.45
CA VAL A 146 -5.33 -22.04 11.70
C VAL A 146 -5.03 -23.48 12.14
N ARG A 147 -5.06 -24.46 11.22
CA ARG A 147 -4.71 -25.85 11.53
C ARG A 147 -3.25 -25.98 11.99
N GLU A 148 -2.32 -25.31 11.36
CA GLU A 148 -0.89 -25.28 11.75
C GLU A 148 -0.73 -24.72 13.17
N MET A 149 -1.33 -23.57 13.46
CA MET A 149 -1.30 -22.96 14.80
C MET A 149 -1.91 -23.86 15.89
N LEU A 150 -2.97 -24.61 15.60
CA LEU A 150 -3.57 -25.55 16.55
C LEU A 150 -2.62 -26.71 16.84
N ARG A 151 -2.00 -27.30 15.80
CA ARG A 151 -1.03 -28.40 15.96
C ARG A 151 0.20 -27.96 16.77
N GLU A 152 0.74 -26.76 16.54
CA GLU A 152 1.86 -26.23 17.32
C GLU A 152 1.49 -26.10 18.81
N ARG A 153 0.28 -25.67 19.13
CA ARG A 153 -0.20 -25.57 20.52
C ARG A 153 -0.42 -26.95 21.18
N GLU A 154 -0.82 -27.95 20.44
CA GLU A 154 -0.99 -29.32 20.94
C GLU A 154 0.35 -30.00 21.16
N GLY A 155 1.34 -29.79 20.26
CA GLY A 155 2.69 -30.35 20.39
C GLY A 155 3.57 -29.64 21.44
N ALA A 156 3.16 -28.49 21.94
CA ALA A 156 3.85 -27.73 23.00
C ALA A 156 3.34 -28.07 24.41
N ARG A 157 2.41 -29.04 24.56
CA ARG A 157 1.93 -29.61 25.84
C ARG A 157 2.53 -30.96 26.09
#